data_c27954301ae95d2f56ac12bc3872713a
#
_entry.id   c27954301ae95d2f56ac12bc3872713a
#
_cell.length_a   1.000
_cell.length_b   1.000
_cell.length_c   1.000
_cell.angle_alpha   90.00
_cell.angle_beta   90.00
_cell.angle_gamma   90.00
#
_symmetry.space_group_name_H-M   'P 1'
#
loop_
_entity.id
_entity.type
_entity.pdbx_description
1 polymer ?
#
loop_
_entity_poly.entity_id
_entity_poly.type
_entity_poly.pdbx_seq_one_letter_code
_entity_poly.pdbx_strand_id
1 'polypeptide(L)'
;TLICGLCSCGLDNYDAPTASLSGAIIDKETKENVPGQAQNGTKIRMYEFYNDEWSVQPNDSWVSQDGTFSNTAVFTGKYKILAEGPFETVEPIEMEVSGSKQMNFEVTPFLRISAEATSNETGKVTVKTSVDNVLDKTIQAVEFYYCKTPYVDKNTFTAKESVELGTETELDIATYSHTFENLKSGKTFYFRVGALAVNPGGFYNYSKVIE
;
A
#
# COMPACT_ATOMS: atom_id res chain seq x y z
N THR A 1 17.86 -31.49 49.37
CA THR A 1 17.22 -31.79 48.04
C THR A 1 16.19 -30.68 47.77
N LEU A 2 16.53 -29.75 46.90
CA LEU A 2 15.66 -28.63 46.50
C LEU A 2 14.81 -29.07 45.28
N ILE A 3 13.53 -29.25 45.49
CA ILE A 3 12.58 -29.55 44.39
C ILE A 3 12.19 -28.23 43.78
N CYS A 4 12.78 -27.88 42.62
CA CYS A 4 12.26 -26.82 41.74
C CYS A 4 10.95 -27.29 41.09
N GLY A 5 9.83 -26.78 41.61
CA GLY A 5 8.56 -26.93 40.94
C GLY A 5 8.59 -26.18 39.56
N LEU A 6 8.54 -26.95 38.49
CA LEU A 6 8.29 -26.41 37.16
C LEU A 6 6.84 -25.90 37.15
N CYS A 7 6.64 -24.59 37.30
CA CYS A 7 5.40 -23.96 36.92
C CYS A 7 5.27 -24.11 35.38
N SER A 8 4.55 -25.15 34.96
CA SER A 8 4.04 -25.22 33.60
C SER A 8 3.13 -24.01 33.39
N CYS A 9 3.56 -23.04 32.54
CA CYS A 9 2.64 -22.11 31.98
C CYS A 9 1.53 -22.92 31.29
N GLY A 10 0.28 -22.75 31.75
CA GLY A 10 -0.86 -23.35 31.07
C GLY A 10 -0.78 -22.96 29.61
N LEU A 11 -0.88 -23.95 28.73
CA LEU A 11 -1.02 -23.69 27.31
C LEU A 11 -2.24 -22.78 27.11
N ASP A 12 -2.04 -21.68 26.42
CA ASP A 12 -3.13 -20.83 25.99
C ASP A 12 -3.98 -21.63 24.99
N ASN A 13 -5.12 -22.10 25.45
CA ASN A 13 -6.01 -22.98 24.69
C ASN A 13 -7.03 -22.18 23.85
N TYR A 14 -6.64 -21.01 23.33
CA TYR A 14 -7.46 -20.32 22.37
C TYR A 14 -7.52 -21.13 21.07
N ASP A 15 -8.74 -21.29 20.54
CA ASP A 15 -8.92 -21.91 19.23
C ASP A 15 -8.19 -21.06 18.18
N ALA A 16 -7.61 -21.71 17.16
CA ALA A 16 -6.97 -21.02 16.08
C ALA A 16 -7.98 -20.15 15.29
N PRO A 17 -7.56 -19.00 14.72
CA PRO A 17 -8.42 -18.21 13.86
C PRO A 17 -8.88 -19.06 12.65
N THR A 18 -10.19 -19.06 12.38
CA THR A 18 -10.83 -19.91 11.36
C THR A 18 -11.44 -19.10 10.21
N ALA A 19 -11.40 -17.79 10.30
CA ALA A 19 -11.95 -16.90 9.29
C ALA A 19 -10.85 -16.20 8.49
N SER A 20 -11.24 -15.63 7.36
CA SER A 20 -10.37 -14.80 6.51
C SER A 20 -11.13 -13.60 5.96
N LEU A 21 -10.41 -12.52 5.72
CA LEU A 21 -10.88 -11.32 5.06
C LEU A 21 -9.96 -10.96 3.92
N SER A 22 -10.51 -10.76 2.72
CA SER A 22 -9.75 -10.32 1.55
C SER A 22 -10.52 -9.25 0.76
N GLY A 23 -9.81 -8.56 -0.13
CA GLY A 23 -10.44 -7.56 -0.99
C GLY A 23 -9.44 -6.64 -1.66
N ALA A 24 -9.92 -5.48 -2.10
CA ALA A 24 -9.11 -4.48 -2.80
C ALA A 24 -9.50 -3.06 -2.38
N ILE A 25 -8.55 -2.14 -2.57
CA ILE A 25 -8.77 -0.70 -2.57
C ILE A 25 -9.05 -0.29 -4.02
N ILE A 26 -10.24 0.21 -4.30
CA ILE A 26 -10.70 0.51 -5.66
C ILE A 26 -10.91 2.02 -5.79
N ASP A 27 -10.34 2.62 -6.80
CA ASP A 27 -10.62 4.00 -7.17
C ASP A 27 -12.07 4.12 -7.66
N LYS A 28 -12.84 5.01 -7.04
CA LYS A 28 -14.27 5.23 -7.34
C LYS A 28 -14.52 5.62 -8.81
N GLU A 29 -13.58 6.32 -9.43
CA GLU A 29 -13.73 6.84 -10.78
C GLU A 29 -13.24 5.85 -11.83
N THR A 30 -12.00 5.39 -11.70
CA THR A 30 -11.38 4.52 -12.71
C THR A 30 -11.84 3.06 -12.60
N LYS A 31 -12.38 2.66 -11.44
CA LYS A 31 -12.73 1.28 -11.07
C LYS A 31 -11.53 0.32 -11.07
N GLU A 32 -10.32 0.86 -11.11
CA GLU A 32 -9.09 0.09 -10.97
C GLU A 32 -8.64 0.02 -9.51
N ASN A 33 -7.81 -0.98 -9.19
CA ASN A 33 -7.18 -1.05 -7.88
C ASN A 33 -6.21 0.12 -7.69
N VAL A 34 -6.24 0.72 -6.51
CA VAL A 34 -5.24 1.72 -6.10
C VAL A 34 -3.97 1.01 -5.66
N PRO A 35 -2.85 1.15 -6.38
CA PRO A 35 -1.61 0.45 -6.04
C PRO A 35 -1.10 0.82 -4.66
N GLY A 36 -0.77 -0.19 -3.86
CA GLY A 36 -0.27 -0.03 -2.49
C GLY A 36 1.24 -0.11 -2.36
N GLN A 37 1.72 0.05 -1.13
CA GLN A 37 3.08 -0.25 -0.71
C GLN A 37 3.01 -1.30 0.40
N ALA A 38 3.72 -2.40 0.25
CA ALA A 38 3.83 -3.39 1.30
C ALA A 38 4.61 -2.79 2.49
N GLN A 39 4.02 -2.81 3.68
CA GLN A 39 4.50 -2.14 4.89
C GLN A 39 4.60 -0.60 4.75
N ASN A 40 4.14 0.13 5.73
CA ASN A 40 4.10 1.60 5.76
C ASN A 40 3.26 2.28 4.65
N GLY A 41 2.51 1.52 3.84
CA GLY A 41 1.54 2.03 2.88
C GLY A 41 0.10 1.94 3.41
N THR A 42 -0.83 1.67 2.49
CA THR A 42 -2.23 1.46 2.83
C THR A 42 -2.42 0.26 3.75
N LYS A 43 -3.22 0.41 4.79
CA LYS A 43 -3.55 -0.65 5.74
C LYS A 43 -5.05 -0.78 5.94
N ILE A 44 -5.46 -1.99 6.25
CA ILE A 44 -6.80 -2.35 6.68
C ILE A 44 -6.75 -2.56 8.18
N ARG A 45 -7.53 -1.81 8.91
CA ARG A 45 -7.57 -1.81 10.37
C ARG A 45 -8.86 -2.46 10.84
N MET A 46 -8.74 -3.55 11.61
CA MET A 46 -9.86 -4.35 12.09
C MET A 46 -9.96 -4.20 13.61
N TYR A 47 -11.02 -3.55 14.07
CA TYR A 47 -11.35 -3.44 15.48
C TYR A 47 -12.40 -4.49 15.84
N GLU A 48 -12.04 -5.42 16.70
CA GLU A 48 -12.96 -6.46 17.17
C GLU A 48 -13.96 -5.91 18.16
N PHE A 49 -15.22 -6.38 18.08
CA PHE A 49 -16.25 -6.10 19.06
C PHE A 49 -16.30 -7.24 20.09
N TYR A 50 -15.92 -6.91 21.32
CA TYR A 50 -15.86 -7.87 22.43
C TYR A 50 -16.30 -7.22 23.72
N ASN A 51 -17.10 -7.94 24.55
CA ASN A 51 -17.68 -7.43 25.81
C ASN A 51 -18.41 -6.07 25.65
N ASP A 52 -19.23 -5.95 24.61
CA ASP A 52 -20.02 -4.74 24.29
C ASP A 52 -19.19 -3.49 23.95
N GLU A 53 -17.90 -3.64 23.67
CA GLU A 53 -17.00 -2.56 23.32
C GLU A 53 -16.13 -2.92 22.08
N TRP A 54 -15.71 -1.88 21.36
CA TRP A 54 -14.70 -2.03 20.29
C TRP A 54 -13.31 -2.09 20.89
N SER A 55 -12.47 -2.98 20.40
CA SER A 55 -11.06 -3.05 20.80
C SER A 55 -10.38 -1.69 20.58
N VAL A 56 -9.51 -1.30 21.52
CA VAL A 56 -8.73 -0.05 21.41
C VAL A 56 -7.63 -0.18 20.35
N GLN A 57 -7.03 -1.36 20.25
CA GLN A 57 -5.99 -1.65 19.27
C GLN A 57 -6.57 -2.46 18.12
N PRO A 58 -6.35 -2.04 16.87
CA PRO A 58 -6.77 -2.81 15.71
C PRO A 58 -5.80 -3.95 15.41
N ASN A 59 -6.30 -4.96 14.73
CA ASN A 59 -5.48 -5.90 13.98
C ASN A 59 -5.28 -5.30 12.58
N ASP A 60 -4.04 -4.92 12.26
CA ASP A 60 -3.70 -4.25 11.01
C ASP A 60 -3.19 -5.25 9.96
N SER A 61 -3.68 -5.12 8.72
CA SER A 61 -3.17 -5.83 7.54
C SER A 61 -2.73 -4.83 6.49
N TRP A 62 -1.61 -5.11 5.81
CA TRP A 62 -1.10 -4.24 4.75
C TRP A 62 -1.71 -4.59 3.38
N VAL A 63 -1.95 -3.56 2.58
CA VAL A 63 -2.34 -3.70 1.18
C VAL A 63 -1.10 -3.98 0.32
N SER A 64 -1.20 -4.92 -0.58
CA SER A 64 -0.15 -5.33 -1.52
C SER A 64 0.10 -4.29 -2.61
N GLN A 65 1.16 -4.44 -3.40
CA GLN A 65 1.51 -3.51 -4.49
C GLN A 65 0.42 -3.36 -5.55
N ASP A 66 -0.38 -4.40 -5.77
CA ASP A 66 -1.49 -4.43 -6.73
C ASP A 66 -2.81 -3.87 -6.18
N GLY A 67 -2.79 -3.32 -4.97
CA GLY A 67 -3.97 -2.75 -4.32
C GLY A 67 -4.88 -3.78 -3.64
N THR A 68 -4.49 -5.05 -3.55
CA THR A 68 -5.25 -6.10 -2.88
C THR A 68 -4.79 -6.31 -1.44
N PHE A 69 -5.64 -6.90 -0.60
CA PHE A 69 -5.30 -7.34 0.74
C PHE A 69 -5.89 -8.71 1.05
N SER A 70 -5.21 -9.44 1.94
CA SER A 70 -5.69 -10.73 2.43
C SER A 70 -5.16 -10.98 3.83
N ASN A 71 -6.07 -11.24 4.76
CA ASN A 71 -5.77 -11.73 6.10
C ASN A 71 -6.45 -13.09 6.28
N THR A 72 -5.67 -14.15 6.38
CA THR A 72 -6.16 -15.52 6.51
C THR A 72 -6.23 -16.02 7.94
N ALA A 73 -5.91 -15.18 8.91
CA ALA A 73 -5.86 -15.51 10.34
C ALA A 73 -6.76 -14.53 11.12
N VAL A 74 -8.06 -14.61 10.89
CA VAL A 74 -9.09 -13.78 11.55
C VAL A 74 -9.93 -14.66 12.46
N PHE A 75 -10.19 -14.21 13.69
CA PHE A 75 -11.18 -14.85 14.55
C PHE A 75 -12.58 -14.55 14.06
N THR A 76 -13.48 -15.53 14.20
CA THR A 76 -14.89 -15.29 13.91
C THR A 76 -15.48 -14.30 14.90
N GLY A 77 -16.14 -13.23 14.41
CA GLY A 77 -16.70 -12.20 15.26
C GLY A 77 -17.17 -10.96 14.51
N LYS A 78 -17.67 -9.99 15.26
CA LYS A 78 -18.08 -8.69 14.72
C LYS A 78 -16.89 -7.74 14.70
N TYR A 79 -16.68 -7.07 13.57
CA TYR A 79 -15.57 -6.14 13.35
C TYR A 79 -16.07 -4.81 12.82
N LYS A 80 -15.39 -3.74 13.24
CA LYS A 80 -15.39 -2.45 12.59
C LYS A 80 -14.10 -2.32 11.80
N ILE A 81 -14.22 -2.22 10.45
CA ILE A 81 -13.10 -2.31 9.51
C ILE A 81 -12.99 -1.00 8.76
N LEU A 82 -11.79 -0.44 8.70
CA LEU A 82 -11.52 0.77 7.93
C LEU A 82 -10.22 0.63 7.13
N ALA A 83 -10.14 1.38 6.02
CA ALA A 83 -8.93 1.52 5.24
C ALA A 83 -8.28 2.89 5.53
N GLU A 84 -6.95 2.89 5.70
CA GLU A 84 -6.14 4.09 5.90
C GLU A 84 -5.01 4.10 4.88
N GLY A 85 -4.87 5.17 4.10
CA GLY A 85 -3.90 5.23 3.01
C GLY A 85 -3.85 6.59 2.32
N PRO A 86 -3.26 6.66 1.10
CA PRO A 86 -3.12 7.90 0.32
C PRO A 86 -4.40 8.25 -0.45
N PHE A 87 -5.53 8.36 0.26
CA PHE A 87 -6.86 8.68 -0.27
C PHE A 87 -7.70 9.41 0.77
N GLU A 88 -8.84 9.94 0.36
CA GLU A 88 -9.81 10.51 1.29
C GLU A 88 -10.25 9.49 2.33
N THR A 89 -10.46 9.96 3.56
CA THR A 89 -10.98 9.13 4.65
C THR A 89 -12.29 8.48 4.22
N VAL A 90 -12.38 7.18 4.41
CA VAL A 90 -13.59 6.40 4.18
C VAL A 90 -14.24 6.01 5.51
N GLU A 91 -15.56 5.90 5.51
CA GLU A 91 -16.30 5.48 6.68
C GLU A 91 -15.99 4.01 7.04
N PRO A 92 -15.88 3.69 8.33
CA PRO A 92 -15.71 2.32 8.76
C PRO A 92 -16.91 1.45 8.38
N ILE A 93 -16.64 0.19 8.05
CA ILE A 93 -17.68 -0.81 7.75
C ILE A 93 -17.76 -1.77 8.91
N GLU A 94 -18.96 -1.90 9.50
CA GLU A 94 -19.23 -2.91 10.52
C GLU A 94 -19.77 -4.18 9.85
N MET A 95 -19.19 -5.34 10.18
CA MET A 95 -19.65 -6.61 9.65
C MET A 95 -19.27 -7.80 10.55
N GLU A 96 -20.02 -8.88 10.41
CA GLU A 96 -19.65 -10.19 10.93
C GLU A 96 -18.66 -10.87 9.97
N VAL A 97 -17.52 -11.26 10.50
CA VAL A 97 -16.50 -12.05 9.77
C VAL A 97 -16.57 -13.49 10.26
N SER A 98 -17.00 -14.39 9.39
CA SER A 98 -17.04 -15.84 9.63
C SER A 98 -16.73 -16.56 8.33
N GLY A 99 -15.88 -17.60 8.37
CA GLY A 99 -15.37 -18.25 7.17
C GLY A 99 -14.61 -17.26 6.28
N SER A 100 -14.70 -17.41 4.97
CA SER A 100 -14.04 -16.51 4.01
C SER A 100 -14.96 -15.34 3.64
N LYS A 101 -14.52 -14.12 3.89
CA LYS A 101 -15.24 -12.89 3.53
C LYS A 101 -14.44 -12.08 2.53
N GLN A 102 -15.17 -11.43 1.62
CA GLN A 102 -14.60 -10.47 0.68
C GLN A 102 -15.28 -9.11 0.83
N MET A 103 -14.48 -8.05 0.75
CA MET A 103 -14.98 -6.67 0.75
C MET A 103 -13.99 -5.75 0.03
N ASN A 104 -14.51 -4.73 -0.62
CA ASN A 104 -13.68 -3.70 -1.25
C ASN A 104 -13.95 -2.35 -0.60
N PHE A 105 -12.92 -1.49 -0.58
CA PHE A 105 -13.07 -0.09 -0.24
C PHE A 105 -13.01 0.74 -1.52
N GLU A 106 -14.10 1.43 -1.84
CA GLU A 106 -14.10 2.43 -2.90
C GLU A 106 -13.61 3.77 -2.35
N VAL A 107 -12.51 4.27 -2.91
CA VAL A 107 -11.81 5.46 -2.41
C VAL A 107 -11.58 6.48 -3.52
N THR A 108 -11.34 7.74 -3.14
CA THR A 108 -10.78 8.77 -4.03
C THR A 108 -9.32 8.95 -3.64
N PRO A 109 -8.33 8.49 -4.45
CA PRO A 109 -6.92 8.66 -4.15
C PRO A 109 -6.53 10.15 -4.19
N PHE A 110 -5.48 10.54 -3.44
CA PHE A 110 -4.97 11.90 -3.53
C PHE A 110 -4.34 12.16 -4.88
N LEU A 111 -3.57 11.20 -5.38
CA LEU A 111 -2.91 11.27 -6.68
C LEU A 111 -3.17 9.99 -7.47
N ARG A 112 -3.36 10.12 -8.80
CA ARG A 112 -3.29 9.00 -9.73
C ARG A 112 -1.98 9.07 -10.49
N ILE A 113 -1.24 7.98 -10.52
CA ILE A 113 0.08 7.94 -11.12
C ILE A 113 0.09 6.90 -12.23
N SER A 114 0.30 7.35 -13.45
CA SER A 114 0.64 6.49 -14.58
C SER A 114 2.13 6.59 -14.87
N ALA A 115 2.74 5.49 -15.29
CA ALA A 115 4.13 5.48 -15.67
C ALA A 115 4.39 4.48 -16.81
N GLU A 116 5.37 4.79 -17.64
CA GLU A 116 5.87 3.96 -18.73
C GLU A 116 7.40 3.94 -18.73
N ALA A 117 7.98 2.82 -19.13
CA ALA A 117 9.43 2.67 -19.26
C ALA A 117 9.80 2.39 -20.72
N THR A 118 10.81 3.07 -21.22
CA THR A 118 11.30 2.92 -22.59
C THR A 118 12.81 2.74 -22.58
N SER A 119 13.29 1.67 -23.21
CA SER A 119 14.72 1.42 -23.43
C SER A 119 15.09 1.86 -24.85
N ASN A 120 15.74 2.99 -24.98
CA ASN A 120 16.17 3.55 -26.28
C ASN A 120 17.66 3.27 -26.57
N GLU A 121 18.44 2.94 -25.54
CA GLU A 121 19.86 2.68 -25.63
C GLU A 121 20.25 1.50 -24.72
N THR A 122 21.31 0.77 -25.11
CA THR A 122 21.82 -0.32 -24.27
C THR A 122 22.23 0.19 -22.89
N GLY A 123 21.68 -0.40 -21.86
CA GLY A 123 21.98 -0.06 -20.47
C GLY A 123 21.29 1.21 -19.95
N LYS A 124 20.35 1.77 -20.72
CA LYS A 124 19.55 2.93 -20.30
C LYS A 124 18.06 2.65 -20.42
N VAL A 125 17.29 3.05 -19.41
CA VAL A 125 15.84 3.01 -19.43
C VAL A 125 15.31 4.36 -18.92
N THR A 126 14.51 5.01 -19.76
CA THR A 126 13.81 6.23 -19.39
C THR A 126 12.41 5.88 -18.88
N VAL A 127 12.13 6.26 -17.64
CA VAL A 127 10.79 6.16 -17.03
C VAL A 127 10.14 7.54 -17.13
N LYS A 128 8.96 7.60 -17.74
CA LYS A 128 8.11 8.79 -17.78
C LYS A 128 6.89 8.55 -16.92
N THR A 129 6.42 9.58 -16.24
CA THR A 129 5.22 9.52 -15.41
C THR A 129 4.33 10.72 -15.63
N SER A 130 3.04 10.49 -15.45
CA SER A 130 2.02 11.53 -15.29
C SER A 130 1.42 11.40 -13.89
N VAL A 131 1.39 12.48 -13.15
CA VAL A 131 0.80 12.59 -11.82
C VAL A 131 -0.42 13.48 -11.91
N ASP A 132 -1.61 12.89 -11.78
CA ASP A 132 -2.89 13.57 -11.72
C ASP A 132 -3.22 13.89 -10.26
N ASN A 133 -3.36 15.16 -9.94
CA ASN A 133 -3.63 15.68 -8.59
C ASN A 133 -5.14 15.78 -8.34
N VAL A 134 -5.75 14.65 -8.03
CA VAL A 134 -7.21 14.49 -7.96
C VAL A 134 -7.91 15.43 -6.96
N LEU A 135 -7.22 15.81 -5.90
CA LEU A 135 -7.79 16.56 -4.78
C LEU A 135 -7.05 17.87 -4.48
N ASP A 136 -6.37 18.43 -5.47
CA ASP A 136 -5.62 19.70 -5.36
C ASP A 136 -4.72 19.78 -4.13
N LYS A 137 -4.04 18.67 -3.82
CA LYS A 137 -3.14 18.63 -2.66
C LYS A 137 -1.74 19.10 -3.04
N THR A 138 -1.04 19.69 -2.08
CA THR A 138 0.38 19.99 -2.25
C THR A 138 1.18 18.72 -2.41
N ILE A 139 1.86 18.55 -3.55
CA ILE A 139 2.77 17.44 -3.80
C ILE A 139 4.10 17.75 -3.15
N GLN A 140 4.58 16.88 -2.27
CA GLN A 140 5.83 17.03 -1.52
C GLN A 140 7.01 16.32 -2.17
N ALA A 141 6.75 15.22 -2.87
CA ALA A 141 7.79 14.43 -3.53
C ALA A 141 7.22 13.65 -4.72
N VAL A 142 8.05 13.51 -5.75
CA VAL A 142 7.88 12.54 -6.83
C VAL A 142 9.19 11.77 -6.94
N GLU A 143 9.13 10.45 -6.81
CA GLU A 143 10.32 9.60 -6.74
C GLU A 143 10.22 8.46 -7.75
N PHE A 144 11.29 8.24 -8.50
CA PHE A 144 11.47 7.14 -9.43
C PHE A 144 12.29 6.05 -8.77
N TYR A 145 11.87 4.81 -8.91
CA TYR A 145 12.57 3.65 -8.34
C TYR A 145 12.83 2.59 -9.40
N TYR A 146 13.93 1.87 -9.27
CA TYR A 146 14.06 0.58 -9.91
C TYR A 146 14.60 -0.49 -8.95
N CYS A 147 14.24 -1.73 -9.22
CA CYS A 147 14.74 -2.90 -8.49
C CYS A 147 14.99 -4.07 -9.45
N LYS A 148 15.70 -5.09 -8.97
CA LYS A 148 15.91 -6.38 -9.66
C LYS A 148 14.83 -7.40 -9.34
N THR A 149 13.90 -7.06 -8.46
CA THR A 149 12.76 -7.88 -8.08
C THR A 149 11.47 -7.09 -8.32
N PRO A 150 10.33 -7.77 -8.54
CA PRO A 150 9.06 -7.10 -8.80
C PRO A 150 8.52 -6.30 -7.60
N TYR A 151 9.11 -6.46 -6.43
CA TYR A 151 8.75 -5.70 -5.22
C TYR A 151 9.57 -4.41 -5.18
N VAL A 152 9.05 -3.35 -5.79
CA VAL A 152 9.74 -2.06 -5.91
C VAL A 152 8.88 -0.94 -5.33
N ASP A 153 9.41 -0.24 -4.33
CA ASP A 153 8.80 0.91 -3.68
C ASP A 153 9.85 1.69 -2.87
N LYS A 154 9.40 2.66 -2.07
CA LYS A 154 10.25 3.49 -1.21
C LYS A 154 11.10 2.69 -0.20
N ASN A 155 10.65 1.49 0.20
CA ASN A 155 11.37 0.64 1.14
C ASN A 155 12.27 -0.38 0.43
N THR A 156 11.95 -0.71 -0.83
CA THR A 156 12.61 -1.77 -1.61
C THR A 156 13.00 -1.24 -2.98
N PHE A 157 14.24 -0.83 -3.14
CA PHE A 157 14.79 -0.35 -4.41
C PHE A 157 16.28 -0.66 -4.52
N THR A 158 16.78 -0.74 -5.74
CA THR A 158 18.23 -0.78 -6.04
C THR A 158 18.78 0.63 -6.18
N ALA A 159 18.06 1.50 -6.85
CA ALA A 159 18.31 2.93 -6.87
C ALA A 159 16.99 3.71 -6.97
N LYS A 160 17.04 4.94 -6.50
CA LYS A 160 15.95 5.90 -6.60
C LYS A 160 16.48 7.27 -7.02
N GLU A 161 15.60 8.04 -7.64
CA GLU A 161 15.81 9.44 -7.95
C GLU A 161 14.60 10.25 -7.51
N SER A 162 14.84 11.38 -6.88
CA SER A 162 13.80 12.30 -6.44
C SER A 162 13.77 13.51 -7.38
N VAL A 163 12.57 13.90 -7.81
CA VAL A 163 12.38 15.10 -8.61
C VAL A 163 12.42 16.31 -7.70
N GLU A 164 13.19 17.33 -8.08
CA GLU A 164 13.09 18.65 -7.46
C GLU A 164 11.77 19.30 -7.91
N LEU A 165 10.87 19.46 -6.94
CA LEU A 165 9.58 20.12 -7.18
C LEU A 165 9.78 21.63 -7.10
N GLY A 166 9.37 22.34 -8.16
CA GLY A 166 9.28 23.80 -8.14
C GLY A 166 8.20 24.27 -7.15
N THR A 167 8.20 25.56 -6.85
CA THR A 167 7.19 26.18 -5.97
C THR A 167 5.83 26.38 -6.65
N GLU A 168 5.72 26.07 -7.94
CA GLU A 168 4.48 26.23 -8.71
C GLU A 168 3.69 24.92 -8.70
N THR A 169 2.67 24.89 -7.87
CA THR A 169 1.81 23.71 -7.61
C THR A 169 0.48 23.74 -8.38
N GLU A 170 0.39 24.46 -9.49
CA GLU A 170 -0.87 24.66 -10.22
C GLU A 170 -1.00 23.79 -11.48
N LEU A 171 -0.55 22.56 -11.49
CA LEU A 171 -0.85 21.66 -12.61
C LEU A 171 -1.77 20.55 -12.13
N ASP A 172 -2.98 20.49 -12.68
CA ASP A 172 -3.89 19.36 -12.49
C ASP A 172 -3.21 18.03 -12.84
N ILE A 173 -2.39 18.05 -13.92
CA ILE A 173 -1.58 16.92 -14.36
C ILE A 173 -0.13 17.39 -14.59
N ALA A 174 0.78 16.85 -13.81
CA ALA A 174 2.22 17.08 -13.97
C ALA A 174 2.92 15.87 -14.58
N THR A 175 3.86 16.11 -15.51
CA THR A 175 4.67 15.07 -16.14
C THR A 175 6.12 15.20 -15.75
N TYR A 176 6.75 14.05 -15.43
CA TYR A 176 8.16 13.97 -15.05
C TYR A 176 8.82 12.81 -15.79
N SER A 177 10.15 12.85 -15.88
CA SER A 177 10.92 11.74 -16.44
C SER A 177 12.29 11.61 -15.78
N HIS A 178 12.77 10.38 -15.66
CA HIS A 178 14.14 10.08 -15.22
C HIS A 178 14.71 8.94 -16.06
N THR A 179 16.01 9.02 -16.38
CA THR A 179 16.74 7.97 -17.09
C THR A 179 17.69 7.27 -16.14
N PHE A 180 17.43 5.99 -15.88
CA PHE A 180 18.38 5.12 -15.20
C PHE A 180 19.44 4.63 -16.18
N GLU A 181 20.69 4.75 -15.81
CA GLU A 181 21.84 4.37 -16.62
C GLU A 181 22.61 3.18 -16.00
N ASN A 182 23.56 2.64 -16.77
CA ASN A 182 24.41 1.53 -16.35
C ASN A 182 23.65 0.24 -15.97
N LEU A 183 22.46 0.06 -16.55
CA LEU A 183 21.69 -1.16 -16.37
C LEU A 183 22.32 -2.31 -17.16
N LYS A 184 22.49 -3.46 -16.52
CA LYS A 184 23.14 -4.61 -17.14
C LYS A 184 22.25 -5.24 -18.21
N SER A 185 22.72 -5.25 -19.47
CA SER A 185 22.03 -5.89 -20.59
C SER A 185 21.69 -7.36 -20.32
N GLY A 186 20.53 -7.81 -20.80
CA GLY A 186 20.03 -9.18 -20.62
C GLY A 186 19.58 -9.52 -19.20
N LYS A 187 19.30 -8.51 -18.38
CA LYS A 187 18.67 -8.65 -17.06
C LYS A 187 17.34 -7.93 -17.05
N THR A 188 16.40 -8.50 -16.33
CA THR A 188 15.10 -7.89 -16.04
C THR A 188 15.24 -6.88 -14.90
N PHE A 189 14.59 -5.74 -15.06
CA PHE A 189 14.47 -4.70 -14.06
C PHE A 189 13.02 -4.29 -13.92
N TYR A 190 12.65 -3.89 -12.73
CA TYR A 190 11.30 -3.44 -12.41
C TYR A 190 11.36 -1.98 -11.99
N PHE A 191 10.48 -1.17 -12.56
CA PHE A 191 10.42 0.28 -12.33
C PHE A 191 9.08 0.64 -11.70
N ARG A 192 9.10 1.69 -10.90
CA ARG A 192 7.90 2.23 -10.29
C ARG A 192 8.09 3.70 -9.97
N VAL A 193 7.00 4.46 -9.98
CA VAL A 193 6.98 5.85 -9.53
C VAL A 193 6.08 5.97 -8.32
N GLY A 194 6.53 6.72 -7.32
CA GLY A 194 5.74 7.09 -6.15
C GLY A 194 5.67 8.59 -6.01
N ALA A 195 4.55 9.12 -5.58
CA ALA A 195 4.40 10.52 -5.24
C ALA A 195 3.70 10.70 -3.89
N LEU A 196 4.16 11.67 -3.13
CA LEU A 196 3.66 12.04 -1.82
C LEU A 196 2.90 13.36 -1.91
N ALA A 197 1.59 13.31 -1.71
CA ALA A 197 0.80 14.48 -1.38
C ALA A 197 0.80 14.73 0.12
N VAL A 198 0.60 15.96 0.56
CA VAL A 198 0.46 16.27 2.00
C VAL A 198 -0.67 15.45 2.60
N ASN A 199 -0.33 14.57 3.54
CA ASN A 199 -1.29 13.77 4.29
C ASN A 199 -0.71 13.38 5.67
N PRO A 200 -1.56 13.14 6.69
CA PRO A 200 -1.11 12.87 8.06
C PRO A 200 -0.26 11.61 8.22
N GLY A 201 -0.49 10.61 7.39
CA GLY A 201 0.22 9.33 7.46
C GLY A 201 1.51 9.26 6.65
N GLY A 202 1.81 10.30 5.84
CA GLY A 202 2.95 10.27 4.93
C GLY A 202 2.88 9.16 3.87
N PHE A 203 1.66 8.76 3.50
CA PHE A 203 1.40 7.70 2.54
C PHE A 203 1.65 8.17 1.11
N TYR A 204 2.37 7.34 0.34
CA TYR A 204 2.62 7.56 -1.09
C TYR A 204 1.53 6.91 -1.94
N ASN A 205 1.09 7.62 -2.99
CA ASN A 205 0.45 6.97 -4.14
C ASN A 205 1.53 6.42 -5.07
N TYR A 206 1.22 5.33 -5.76
CA TYR A 206 2.17 4.66 -6.65
C TYR A 206 1.58 4.36 -8.02
N SER A 207 2.45 4.29 -9.04
CA SER A 207 2.12 3.65 -10.31
C SER A 207 2.01 2.13 -10.16
N LYS A 208 1.49 1.46 -11.17
CA LYS A 208 1.72 0.01 -11.35
C LYS A 208 3.22 -0.24 -11.53
N VAL A 209 3.67 -1.44 -11.21
CA VAL A 209 5.05 -1.87 -11.49
C VAL A 209 5.20 -2.10 -12.98
N ILE A 210 6.33 -1.68 -13.56
CA ILE A 210 6.68 -1.81 -14.96
C ILE A 210 7.90 -2.73 -15.05
N GLU A 211 7.88 -3.70 -15.97
CA GLU A 211 8.99 -4.61 -16.26
C GLU A 211 9.74 -4.17 -17.53
#